data_51671dbe3c0270ff69d635b2810ea5d9
#
_entry.id   51671dbe3c0270ff69d635b2810ea5d9
#
_cell.length_a   1.000
_cell.length_b   1.000
_cell.length_c   1.000
_cell.angle_alpha   90.00
_cell.angle_beta   90.00
_cell.angle_gamma   90.00
#
_symmetry.space_group_name_H-M   'P 1'
#
loop_
_entity.id
_entity.type
_entity.pdbx_description
1 polymer ?
#
loop_
_entity_poly.entity_id
_entity_poly.type
_entity_poly.pdbx_seq_one_letter_code
_entity_poly.pdbx_strand_id
1 'polypeptide(L)'
;PLFFVVAMLSGGLASIGALTLHSVGWLSLSVVCSYGLGDMLFYHAAMRLGTPTALAIASIYPLWATLFGALTLGEHVGGQRLLGTMLCVAGVVWLVFLQAAAKGDSADAQPKRHRLTGLLLALLTSLMWAGNTYSVRRGGIGLTPFVVNGFRYLLASTVLGSLWLIRRLKHPPGPNEPQLFCSKPDLLRFVPAVITEAFIGSSIFVYAMTHTDLSIATPLAAMSPLFAVPVGILLGGEPLDVRRLLAIIVTVAGVVCLVTA
;
A
#
# COMPACT_ATOMS: atom_id res chain seq x y z
N PRO A 1 0.98 -13.33 -15.49
CA PRO A 1 0.65 -14.74 -15.82
C PRO A 1 0.29 -15.55 -14.60
N LEU A 2 1.07 -15.52 -13.50
CA LEU A 2 0.90 -16.36 -12.31
C LEU A 2 -0.52 -16.29 -11.71
N PHE A 3 -1.10 -15.11 -11.57
CA PHE A 3 -2.46 -14.94 -11.05
C PHE A 3 -3.52 -15.69 -11.87
N PHE A 4 -3.43 -15.64 -13.20
CA PHE A 4 -4.37 -16.36 -14.06
C PHE A 4 -4.16 -17.87 -14.03
N VAL A 5 -2.90 -18.33 -13.91
CA VAL A 5 -2.60 -19.75 -13.75
C VAL A 5 -3.20 -20.28 -12.45
N VAL A 6 -3.02 -19.55 -11.34
CA VAL A 6 -3.61 -19.96 -10.04
C VAL A 6 -5.13 -19.82 -10.06
N ALA A 7 -5.69 -18.77 -10.68
CA ALA A 7 -7.14 -18.67 -10.87
C ALA A 7 -7.70 -19.86 -11.67
N MET A 8 -6.98 -20.32 -12.68
CA MET A 8 -7.36 -21.50 -13.47
C MET A 8 -7.35 -22.78 -12.60
N LEU A 9 -6.26 -23.00 -11.88
CA LEU A 9 -6.09 -24.21 -11.05
C LEU A 9 -7.05 -24.26 -9.85
N SER A 10 -7.42 -23.09 -9.30
CA SER A 10 -8.36 -22.97 -8.17
C SER A 10 -9.84 -22.93 -8.57
N GLY A 11 -10.17 -23.08 -9.87
CA GLY A 11 -11.53 -22.88 -10.37
C GLY A 11 -12.02 -21.43 -10.34
N GLY A 12 -11.14 -20.49 -9.97
CA GLY A 12 -11.47 -19.05 -9.83
C GLY A 12 -11.78 -18.35 -11.14
N LEU A 13 -11.45 -18.96 -12.29
CA LEU A 13 -11.80 -18.40 -13.61
C LEU A 13 -13.32 -18.31 -13.83
N ALA A 14 -14.13 -19.13 -13.15
CA ALA A 14 -15.58 -19.02 -13.20
C ALA A 14 -16.06 -17.61 -12.76
N SER A 15 -15.33 -16.94 -11.87
CA SER A 15 -15.65 -15.57 -11.45
C SER A 15 -15.38 -14.51 -12.53
N ILE A 16 -14.66 -14.83 -13.60
CA ILE A 16 -14.47 -13.90 -14.74
C ILE A 16 -15.81 -13.52 -15.37
N GLY A 17 -16.77 -14.43 -15.39
CA GLY A 17 -18.13 -14.14 -15.86
C GLY A 17 -18.86 -13.05 -15.05
N ALA A 18 -18.42 -12.77 -13.83
CA ALA A 18 -18.91 -11.67 -13.00
C ALA A 18 -18.20 -10.33 -13.28
N LEU A 19 -17.21 -10.29 -14.17
CA LEU A 19 -16.49 -9.08 -14.52
C LEU A 19 -17.37 -8.16 -15.38
N THR A 20 -17.98 -7.18 -14.75
CA THR A 20 -18.81 -6.16 -15.42
C THR A 20 -18.00 -4.95 -15.83
N LEU A 21 -18.56 -4.10 -16.71
CA LEU A 21 -17.96 -2.82 -17.07
C LEU A 21 -17.76 -1.93 -15.82
N HIS A 22 -18.66 -2.00 -14.86
CA HIS A 22 -18.54 -1.34 -13.56
C HIS A 22 -17.31 -1.84 -12.78
N SER A 23 -17.11 -3.17 -12.69
CA SER A 23 -15.94 -3.76 -12.05
C SER A 23 -14.63 -3.32 -12.74
N VAL A 24 -14.60 -3.37 -14.08
CA VAL A 24 -13.46 -2.91 -14.88
C VAL A 24 -13.14 -1.45 -14.60
N GLY A 25 -14.14 -0.57 -14.52
CA GLY A 25 -13.96 0.85 -14.22
C GLY A 25 -13.33 1.08 -12.86
N TRP A 26 -13.88 0.44 -11.82
CA TRP A 26 -13.34 0.56 -10.45
C TRP A 26 -11.93 -0.05 -10.31
N LEU A 27 -11.70 -1.22 -10.87
CA LEU A 27 -10.38 -1.85 -10.83
C LEU A 27 -9.35 -1.03 -11.60
N SER A 28 -9.72 -0.40 -12.72
CA SER A 28 -8.85 0.54 -13.44
C SER A 28 -8.55 1.78 -12.60
N LEU A 29 -9.55 2.35 -11.93
CA LEU A 29 -9.35 3.46 -10.99
C LEU A 29 -8.42 3.05 -9.85
N SER A 30 -8.52 1.81 -9.33
CA SER A 30 -7.61 1.32 -8.30
C SER A 30 -6.15 1.29 -8.78
N VAL A 31 -5.90 0.94 -10.05
CA VAL A 31 -4.55 0.95 -10.64
C VAL A 31 -4.01 2.37 -10.75
N VAL A 32 -4.84 3.33 -11.17
CA VAL A 32 -4.45 4.75 -11.22
C VAL A 32 -4.15 5.28 -9.81
N CYS A 33 -5.00 4.97 -8.84
CA CYS A 33 -4.84 5.42 -7.44
C CYS A 33 -3.67 4.74 -6.71
N SER A 34 -3.20 3.56 -7.14
CA SER A 34 -2.02 2.91 -6.58
C SER A 34 -0.78 3.14 -7.44
N TYR A 35 -0.57 2.25 -8.41
CA TYR A 35 0.65 2.18 -9.24
C TYR A 35 0.87 3.41 -10.15
N GLY A 36 -0.20 4.15 -10.49
CA GLY A 36 -0.13 5.36 -11.30
C GLY A 36 0.21 6.58 -10.44
N LEU A 37 -0.82 7.33 -10.05
CA LEU A 37 -0.65 8.59 -9.32
C LEU A 37 -0.20 8.40 -7.87
N GLY A 38 -0.72 7.39 -7.16
CA GLY A 38 -0.44 7.18 -5.75
C GLY A 38 1.05 7.04 -5.46
N ASP A 39 1.70 6.08 -6.11
CA ASP A 39 3.13 5.82 -5.91
C ASP A 39 4.00 6.96 -6.46
N MET A 40 3.59 7.59 -7.58
CA MET A 40 4.32 8.75 -8.12
C MET A 40 4.32 9.92 -7.13
N LEU A 41 3.17 10.23 -6.53
CA LEU A 41 3.04 11.28 -5.51
C LEU A 41 3.87 10.92 -4.27
N PHE A 42 3.84 9.65 -3.85
CA PHE A 42 4.64 9.15 -2.73
C PHE A 42 6.14 9.35 -2.96
N TYR A 43 6.66 8.94 -4.12
CA TYR A 43 8.09 9.13 -4.43
C TYR A 43 8.49 10.60 -4.45
N HIS A 44 7.64 11.48 -4.99
CA HIS A 44 7.90 12.92 -4.97
C HIS A 44 7.82 13.52 -3.55
N ALA A 45 6.94 13.00 -2.70
CA ALA A 45 6.90 13.36 -1.28
C ALA A 45 8.17 12.89 -0.55
N ALA A 46 8.56 11.63 -0.78
CA ALA A 46 9.74 11.03 -0.17
C ALA A 46 11.04 11.76 -0.54
N MET A 47 11.17 12.21 -1.79
CA MET A 47 12.32 13.03 -2.20
C MET A 47 12.39 14.38 -1.47
N ARG A 48 11.27 14.90 -0.96
CA ARG A 48 11.21 16.21 -0.27
C ARG A 48 11.22 16.13 1.25
N LEU A 49 10.67 15.06 1.81
CA LEU A 49 10.48 14.88 3.26
C LEU A 49 11.38 13.81 3.87
N GLY A 50 12.05 13.02 3.02
CA GLY A 50 12.57 11.71 3.41
C GLY A 50 11.48 10.63 3.40
N THR A 51 11.87 9.41 3.06
CA THR A 51 10.94 8.26 2.91
C THR A 51 10.13 7.99 4.20
N PRO A 52 10.73 8.00 5.41
CA PRO A 52 9.97 7.72 6.62
C PRO A 52 8.88 8.75 6.88
N THR A 53 9.18 10.04 6.76
CA THR A 53 8.19 11.11 7.00
C THR A 53 7.06 11.07 5.98
N ALA A 54 7.37 10.86 4.69
CA ALA A 54 6.36 10.71 3.65
C ALA A 54 5.47 9.50 3.91
N LEU A 55 6.05 8.35 4.33
CA LEU A 55 5.31 7.13 4.65
C LEU A 55 4.41 7.32 5.88
N ALA A 56 4.90 8.00 6.94
CA ALA A 56 4.10 8.28 8.12
C ALA A 56 2.82 9.06 7.78
N ILE A 57 2.96 10.10 6.94
CA ILE A 57 1.81 10.90 6.51
C ILE A 57 0.90 10.10 5.58
N ALA A 58 1.46 9.35 4.63
CA ALA A 58 0.68 8.50 3.74
C ALA A 58 -0.10 7.42 4.50
N SER A 59 0.44 6.92 5.62
CA SER A 59 -0.18 5.88 6.47
C SER A 59 -1.47 6.33 7.18
N ILE A 60 -1.90 7.58 7.04
CA ILE A 60 -3.22 8.03 7.51
C ILE A 60 -4.36 7.61 6.55
N TYR A 61 -4.07 6.97 5.42
CA TYR A 61 -5.06 6.55 4.41
C TYR A 61 -6.23 5.72 4.98
N PRO A 62 -6.11 4.94 6.08
CA PRO A 62 -7.26 4.25 6.66
C PRO A 62 -8.36 5.18 7.16
N LEU A 63 -8.02 6.39 7.59
CA LEU A 63 -9.03 7.38 8.01
C LEU A 63 -9.90 7.80 6.83
N TRP A 64 -9.30 8.04 5.66
CA TRP A 64 -10.04 8.33 4.43
C TRP A 64 -10.86 7.13 3.95
N ALA A 65 -10.29 5.93 4.01
CA ALA A 65 -10.99 4.71 3.62
C ALA A 65 -12.20 4.43 4.53
N THR A 66 -12.05 4.62 5.85
CA THR A 66 -13.16 4.53 6.81
C THR A 66 -14.26 5.56 6.50
N LEU A 67 -13.87 6.80 6.17
CA LEU A 67 -14.81 7.84 5.77
C LEU A 67 -15.57 7.47 4.49
N PHE A 68 -14.86 6.94 3.47
CA PHE A 68 -15.49 6.47 2.23
C PHE A 68 -16.43 5.29 2.48
N GLY A 69 -16.04 4.33 3.33
CA GLY A 69 -16.87 3.20 3.73
C GLY A 69 -18.17 3.65 4.41
N ALA A 70 -18.07 4.55 5.38
CA ALA A 70 -19.22 5.11 6.09
C ALA A 70 -20.18 5.88 5.17
N LEU A 71 -19.64 6.77 4.31
CA LEU A 71 -20.47 7.66 3.50
C LEU A 71 -21.12 6.98 2.28
N THR A 72 -20.47 5.95 1.71
CA THR A 72 -20.87 5.42 0.39
C THR A 72 -21.20 3.94 0.37
N LEU A 73 -20.71 3.18 1.34
CA LEU A 73 -20.96 1.74 1.45
C LEU A 73 -21.94 1.40 2.58
N GLY A 74 -22.36 2.40 3.36
CA GLY A 74 -23.27 2.21 4.51
C GLY A 74 -22.60 1.46 5.68
N GLU A 75 -21.27 1.49 5.77
CA GLU A 75 -20.57 0.87 6.89
C GLU A 75 -20.90 1.59 8.20
N HIS A 76 -21.33 0.82 9.22
CA HIS A 76 -21.56 1.35 10.55
C HIS A 76 -20.22 1.55 11.27
N VAL A 77 -19.78 2.80 11.36
CA VAL A 77 -18.56 3.18 12.08
C VAL A 77 -18.93 3.71 13.46
N GLY A 78 -19.06 2.79 14.42
CA GLY A 78 -19.27 3.15 15.83
C GLY A 78 -18.03 3.84 16.44
N GLY A 79 -18.20 4.48 17.59
CA GLY A 79 -17.11 5.17 18.29
C GLY A 79 -15.92 4.26 18.57
N GLN A 80 -16.14 2.98 18.86
CA GLN A 80 -15.09 1.99 19.11
C GLN A 80 -14.25 1.73 17.84
N ARG A 81 -14.88 1.57 16.66
CA ARG A 81 -14.17 1.40 15.37
C ARG A 81 -13.35 2.64 15.02
N LEU A 82 -13.92 3.83 15.24
CA LEU A 82 -13.20 5.08 15.00
C LEU A 82 -11.99 5.20 15.94
N LEU A 83 -12.17 4.92 17.23
CA LEU A 83 -11.08 4.90 18.21
C LEU A 83 -9.97 3.89 17.80
N GLY A 84 -10.36 2.67 17.43
CA GLY A 84 -9.43 1.65 16.95
C GLY A 84 -8.63 2.09 15.73
N THR A 85 -9.30 2.68 14.75
CA THR A 85 -8.64 3.23 13.54
C THR A 85 -7.64 4.34 13.92
N MET A 86 -8.04 5.27 14.80
CA MET A 86 -7.17 6.36 15.26
C MET A 86 -5.95 5.83 16.01
N LEU A 87 -6.12 4.85 16.89
CA LEU A 87 -5.01 4.24 17.63
C LEU A 87 -4.06 3.49 16.71
N CYS A 88 -4.57 2.72 15.73
CA CYS A 88 -3.75 2.04 14.73
C CYS A 88 -2.91 3.05 13.94
N VAL A 89 -3.54 4.09 13.41
CA VAL A 89 -2.86 5.13 12.63
C VAL A 89 -1.83 5.87 13.48
N ALA A 90 -2.19 6.28 14.69
CA ALA A 90 -1.28 6.98 15.60
C ALA A 90 -0.06 6.13 15.96
N GLY A 91 -0.26 4.85 16.27
CA GLY A 91 0.82 3.92 16.60
C GLY A 91 1.76 3.66 15.41
N VAL A 92 1.20 3.45 14.22
CA VAL A 92 1.99 3.27 12.98
C VAL A 92 2.78 4.54 12.64
N VAL A 93 2.14 5.69 12.66
CA VAL A 93 2.79 6.99 12.42
C VAL A 93 3.93 7.23 13.41
N TRP A 94 3.68 6.97 14.70
CA TRP A 94 4.72 7.09 15.74
C TRP A 94 5.90 6.14 15.47
N LEU A 95 5.63 4.88 15.13
CA LEU A 95 6.65 3.88 14.80
C LEU A 95 7.54 4.32 13.64
N VAL A 96 6.92 4.84 12.58
CA VAL A 96 7.66 5.32 11.39
C VAL A 96 8.52 6.54 11.73
N PHE A 97 8.04 7.48 12.57
CA PHE A 97 8.85 8.59 13.05
C PHE A 97 10.04 8.16 13.90
N LEU A 98 9.87 7.15 14.77
CA LEU A 98 10.98 6.60 15.55
C LEU A 98 12.04 5.94 14.66
N GLN A 99 11.62 5.24 13.61
CA GLN A 99 12.55 4.67 12.62
C GLN A 99 13.32 5.75 11.84
N ALA A 100 12.64 6.86 11.49
CA ALA A 100 13.26 8.01 10.85
C ALA A 100 14.34 8.64 11.73
N ALA A 101 14.01 8.88 13.00
CA ALA A 101 14.94 9.48 13.97
C ALA A 101 16.19 8.60 14.19
N ALA A 102 16.02 7.27 14.22
CA ALA A 102 17.14 6.34 14.38
C ALA A 102 18.10 6.32 13.18
N LYS A 103 17.61 6.65 11.97
CA LYS A 103 18.43 6.70 10.75
C LYS A 103 19.08 8.08 10.50
N GLY A 104 18.87 9.06 11.38
CA GLY A 104 19.42 10.42 11.23
C GLY A 104 18.79 11.21 10.06
N ASP A 105 17.65 10.76 9.55
CA ASP A 105 16.89 11.43 8.49
C ASP A 105 16.24 12.71 9.06
N SER A 106 17.04 13.77 9.24
CA SER A 106 16.54 15.08 9.64
C SER A 106 15.97 15.82 8.43
N ALA A 107 14.66 15.93 8.38
CA ALA A 107 13.93 16.75 7.41
C ALA A 107 14.21 18.28 7.58
N ASP A 108 15.03 18.65 8.54
CA ASP A 108 15.23 20.06 8.95
C ASP A 108 16.12 20.89 8.01
N ALA A 109 16.81 20.26 7.06
CA ALA A 109 17.71 20.95 6.13
C ALA A 109 17.04 21.52 4.86
N GLN A 110 15.72 21.29 4.67
CA GLN A 110 15.03 21.68 3.43
C GLN A 110 14.32 23.05 3.55
N PRO A 111 14.29 23.87 2.46
CA PRO A 111 13.53 25.12 2.43
C PRO A 111 12.06 24.90 2.77
N LYS A 112 11.44 25.80 3.55
CA LYS A 112 10.03 25.71 4.01
C LYS A 112 9.04 25.41 2.88
N ARG A 113 9.23 25.97 1.68
CA ARG A 113 8.38 25.74 0.51
C ARG A 113 8.46 24.30 0.00
N HIS A 114 9.65 23.71 -0.02
CA HIS A 114 9.85 22.30 -0.41
C HIS A 114 9.18 21.36 0.59
N ARG A 115 9.24 21.67 1.88
CA ARG A 115 8.60 20.90 2.94
C ARG A 115 7.08 20.94 2.83
N LEU A 116 6.47 22.11 2.61
CA LEU A 116 5.02 22.22 2.43
C LEU A 116 4.53 21.43 1.20
N THR A 117 5.23 21.55 0.07
CA THR A 117 4.90 20.77 -1.12
C THR A 117 5.02 19.27 -0.84
N GLY A 118 6.05 18.83 -0.12
CA GLY A 118 6.20 17.42 0.30
C GLY A 118 5.04 16.92 1.16
N LEU A 119 4.59 17.75 2.13
CA LEU A 119 3.43 17.45 2.99
C LEU A 119 2.15 17.29 2.17
N LEU A 120 1.88 18.20 1.25
CA LEU A 120 0.70 18.13 0.38
C LEU A 120 0.73 16.89 -0.52
N LEU A 121 1.89 16.54 -1.08
CA LEU A 121 2.06 15.34 -1.89
C LEU A 121 1.83 14.07 -1.05
N ALA A 122 2.33 14.01 0.18
CA ALA A 122 2.11 12.87 1.07
C ALA A 122 0.63 12.72 1.49
N LEU A 123 -0.06 13.85 1.74
CA LEU A 123 -1.50 13.86 1.99
C LEU A 123 -2.30 13.40 0.78
N LEU A 124 -1.94 13.87 -0.42
CA LEU A 124 -2.55 13.39 -1.66
C LEU A 124 -2.29 11.89 -1.88
N THR A 125 -1.09 11.41 -1.54
CA THR A 125 -0.78 9.97 -1.56
C THR A 125 -1.73 9.20 -0.66
N SER A 126 -1.96 9.67 0.58
CA SER A 126 -2.90 9.00 1.51
C SER A 126 -4.31 8.93 0.94
N LEU A 127 -4.77 9.98 0.29
CA LEU A 127 -6.08 10.02 -0.36
C LEU A 127 -6.13 9.06 -1.57
N MET A 128 -5.08 8.99 -2.38
CA MET A 128 -4.99 8.05 -3.49
C MET A 128 -4.98 6.60 -3.02
N TRP A 129 -4.21 6.27 -1.98
CA TRP A 129 -4.21 4.91 -1.43
C TRP A 129 -5.55 4.52 -0.82
N ALA A 130 -6.26 5.45 -0.18
CA ALA A 130 -7.65 5.22 0.24
C ALA A 130 -8.58 5.01 -0.95
N GLY A 131 -8.42 5.79 -2.02
CA GLY A 131 -9.14 5.60 -3.28
C GLY A 131 -8.86 4.24 -3.93
N ASN A 132 -7.61 3.74 -3.82
CA ASN A 132 -7.28 2.38 -4.26
C ASN A 132 -8.05 1.33 -3.46
N THR A 133 -8.01 1.36 -2.11
CA THR A 133 -8.71 0.38 -1.27
C THR A 133 -10.22 0.39 -1.53
N TYR A 134 -10.81 1.56 -1.60
CA TYR A 134 -12.22 1.75 -1.93
C TYR A 134 -12.58 1.19 -3.32
N SER A 135 -11.75 1.48 -4.32
CA SER A 135 -11.96 1.01 -5.69
C SER A 135 -11.84 -0.52 -5.81
N VAL A 136 -10.90 -1.12 -5.07
CA VAL A 136 -10.78 -2.58 -4.97
C VAL A 136 -12.04 -3.17 -4.32
N ARG A 137 -12.56 -2.56 -3.25
CA ARG A 137 -13.82 -2.98 -2.61
C ARG A 137 -14.98 -2.97 -3.59
N ARG A 138 -15.15 -1.86 -4.34
CA ARG A 138 -16.28 -1.68 -5.27
C ARG A 138 -16.17 -2.56 -6.52
N GLY A 139 -14.97 -2.70 -7.05
CA GLY A 139 -14.73 -3.45 -8.30
C GLY A 139 -14.52 -4.95 -8.11
N GLY A 140 -14.13 -5.38 -6.91
CA GLY A 140 -13.76 -6.77 -6.64
C GLY A 140 -14.89 -7.66 -6.11
N ILE A 141 -16.09 -7.10 -5.83
CA ILE A 141 -17.22 -7.88 -5.33
C ILE A 141 -17.59 -8.97 -6.34
N GLY A 142 -17.71 -10.21 -5.85
CA GLY A 142 -18.04 -11.38 -6.68
C GLY A 142 -16.88 -11.95 -7.52
N LEU A 143 -15.70 -11.32 -7.44
CA LEU A 143 -14.48 -11.77 -8.11
C LEU A 143 -13.51 -12.43 -7.12
N THR A 144 -12.79 -13.46 -7.55
CA THR A 144 -11.71 -14.00 -6.73
C THR A 144 -10.53 -13.03 -6.66
N PRO A 145 -9.75 -13.01 -5.56
CA PRO A 145 -8.56 -12.16 -5.43
C PRO A 145 -7.56 -12.34 -6.58
N PHE A 146 -7.47 -13.54 -7.13
CA PHE A 146 -6.57 -13.85 -8.25
C PHE A 146 -7.02 -13.18 -9.55
N VAL A 147 -8.32 -13.15 -9.83
CA VAL A 147 -8.88 -12.46 -11.01
C VAL A 147 -8.73 -10.94 -10.86
N VAL A 148 -9.05 -10.40 -9.68
CA VAL A 148 -8.89 -8.97 -9.40
C VAL A 148 -7.44 -8.55 -9.59
N ASN A 149 -6.48 -9.23 -8.96
CA ASN A 149 -5.06 -8.92 -9.10
C ASN A 149 -4.54 -9.22 -10.49
N GLY A 150 -4.97 -10.31 -11.12
CA GLY A 150 -4.63 -10.62 -12.51
C GLY A 150 -4.96 -9.46 -13.44
N PHE A 151 -6.17 -8.92 -13.35
CA PHE A 151 -6.61 -7.75 -14.11
C PHE A 151 -5.77 -6.50 -13.76
N ARG A 152 -5.61 -6.18 -12.47
CA ARG A 152 -4.88 -4.99 -12.02
C ARG A 152 -3.41 -5.02 -12.47
N TYR A 153 -2.71 -6.11 -12.27
CA TYR A 153 -1.31 -6.24 -12.70
C TYR A 153 -1.15 -6.29 -14.21
N LEU A 154 -2.09 -6.91 -14.94
CA LEU A 154 -2.08 -6.89 -16.40
C LEU A 154 -2.24 -5.45 -16.92
N LEU A 155 -3.22 -4.71 -16.40
CA LEU A 155 -3.44 -3.31 -16.78
C LEU A 155 -2.24 -2.44 -16.43
N ALA A 156 -1.72 -2.54 -15.19
CA ALA A 156 -0.55 -1.79 -14.76
C ALA A 156 0.68 -2.11 -15.63
N SER A 157 0.94 -3.39 -15.89
CA SER A 157 2.07 -3.83 -16.74
C SER A 157 1.94 -3.31 -18.17
N THR A 158 0.72 -3.32 -18.72
CA THR A 158 0.48 -2.83 -20.09
C THR A 158 0.69 -1.33 -20.17
N VAL A 159 0.11 -0.55 -19.25
CA VAL A 159 0.24 0.91 -19.24
C VAL A 159 1.67 1.35 -18.95
N LEU A 160 2.23 0.90 -17.83
CA LEU A 160 3.59 1.30 -17.43
C LEU A 160 4.65 0.75 -18.37
N GLY A 161 4.48 -0.48 -18.85
CA GLY A 161 5.36 -1.09 -19.83
C GLY A 161 5.35 -0.38 -21.17
N SER A 162 4.17 0.05 -21.63
CA SER A 162 4.03 0.85 -22.86
C SER A 162 4.68 2.22 -22.72
N LEU A 163 4.46 2.90 -21.58
CA LEU A 163 5.10 4.20 -21.30
C LEU A 163 6.62 4.07 -21.22
N TRP A 164 7.11 3.03 -20.56
CA TRP A 164 8.54 2.73 -20.50
C TRP A 164 9.13 2.45 -21.91
N LEU A 165 8.44 1.64 -22.71
CA LEU A 165 8.89 1.31 -24.07
C LEU A 165 8.94 2.56 -24.97
N ILE A 166 7.89 3.40 -24.92
CA ILE A 166 7.84 4.67 -25.66
C ILE A 166 9.00 5.58 -25.25
N ARG A 167 9.26 5.71 -23.91
CA ARG A 167 10.38 6.49 -23.40
C ARG A 167 11.72 5.92 -23.89
N ARG A 168 11.88 4.61 -23.85
CA ARG A 168 13.10 3.91 -24.27
C ARG A 168 13.41 4.08 -25.75
N LEU A 169 12.35 4.07 -26.59
CA LEU A 169 12.46 4.31 -28.04
C LEU A 169 12.83 5.76 -28.36
N LYS A 170 12.31 6.73 -27.59
CA LYS A 170 12.60 8.17 -27.79
C LYS A 170 13.95 8.59 -27.21
N HIS A 171 14.34 7.98 -26.10
CA HIS A 171 15.57 8.28 -25.36
C HIS A 171 16.30 6.98 -25.07
N PRO A 172 17.23 6.56 -25.96
CA PRO A 172 18.07 5.38 -25.73
C PRO A 172 18.85 5.52 -24.41
N PRO A 173 19.04 4.40 -23.66
CA PRO A 173 19.72 4.45 -22.38
C PRO A 173 21.14 4.96 -22.52
N GLY A 174 21.53 5.86 -21.63
CA GLY A 174 22.91 6.27 -21.48
C GLY A 174 23.77 5.17 -20.85
N PRO A 175 25.10 5.26 -20.96
CA PRO A 175 26.03 4.25 -20.42
C PRO A 175 25.95 4.06 -18.90
N ASN A 176 25.37 5.02 -18.17
CA ASN A 176 25.22 5.02 -16.70
C ASN A 176 23.80 4.75 -16.23
N GLU A 177 22.84 4.42 -17.13
CA GLU A 177 21.50 4.05 -16.69
C GLU A 177 21.49 2.63 -16.10
N PRO A 178 20.78 2.42 -14.97
CA PRO A 178 20.66 1.10 -14.36
C PRO A 178 20.08 0.09 -15.36
N GLN A 179 20.74 -1.04 -15.51
CA GLN A 179 20.26 -2.11 -16.37
C GLN A 179 19.01 -2.73 -15.75
N LEU A 180 17.96 -2.93 -16.57
CA LEU A 180 16.71 -3.57 -16.13
C LEU A 180 16.88 -5.04 -15.76
N PHE A 181 17.97 -5.68 -16.19
CA PHE A 181 18.23 -7.08 -15.94
C PHE A 181 19.24 -7.20 -14.81
N CYS A 182 18.75 -7.63 -13.65
CA CYS A 182 19.56 -8.03 -12.52
C CYS A 182 20.40 -9.26 -12.88
N SER A 183 21.57 -9.40 -12.24
CA SER A 183 22.37 -10.61 -12.33
C SER A 183 21.58 -11.84 -11.84
N LYS A 184 21.95 -13.05 -12.25
CA LYS A 184 21.29 -14.30 -11.78
C LYS A 184 21.16 -14.38 -10.25
N PRO A 185 22.20 -14.05 -9.43
CA PRO A 185 22.07 -14.07 -7.97
C PRO A 185 21.08 -13.03 -7.45
N ASP A 186 20.97 -11.84 -8.07
CA ASP A 186 20.00 -10.84 -7.67
C ASP A 186 18.58 -11.31 -7.95
N LEU A 187 18.35 -11.96 -9.10
CA LEU A 187 17.07 -12.54 -9.46
C LEU A 187 16.60 -13.58 -8.44
N LEU A 188 17.52 -14.47 -7.99
CA LEU A 188 17.21 -15.48 -6.97
C LEU A 188 16.81 -14.89 -5.62
N ARG A 189 17.34 -13.72 -5.26
CA ARG A 189 16.96 -12.98 -4.04
C ARG A 189 15.64 -12.21 -4.24
N PHE A 190 15.42 -11.66 -5.42
CA PHE A 190 14.25 -10.84 -5.73
C PHE A 190 12.97 -11.68 -5.92
N VAL A 191 13.06 -12.84 -6.57
CA VAL A 191 11.88 -13.67 -6.88
C VAL A 191 11.09 -14.07 -5.65
N PRO A 192 11.66 -14.56 -4.54
CA PRO A 192 10.91 -14.87 -3.33
C PRO A 192 10.21 -13.64 -2.74
N ALA A 193 10.88 -12.49 -2.71
CA ALA A 193 10.31 -11.24 -2.20
C ALA A 193 9.11 -10.79 -3.05
N VAL A 194 9.24 -10.84 -4.37
CA VAL A 194 8.17 -10.49 -5.31
C VAL A 194 6.99 -11.47 -5.19
N ILE A 195 7.25 -12.78 -5.05
CA ILE A 195 6.18 -13.76 -4.86
C ILE A 195 5.45 -13.50 -3.54
N THR A 196 6.18 -13.25 -2.47
CA THR A 196 5.59 -13.03 -1.15
C THR A 196 4.76 -11.73 -1.13
N GLU A 197 5.27 -10.64 -1.65
CA GLU A 197 4.60 -9.34 -1.61
C GLU A 197 3.55 -9.22 -2.73
N ALA A 198 3.97 -9.35 -3.99
CA ALA A 198 3.11 -9.06 -5.12
C ALA A 198 2.08 -10.16 -5.41
N PHE A 199 2.30 -11.40 -4.96
CA PHE A 199 1.35 -12.48 -5.17
C PHE A 199 0.58 -12.82 -3.89
N ILE A 200 1.26 -13.23 -2.80
CA ILE A 200 0.59 -13.66 -1.56
C ILE A 200 -0.01 -12.45 -0.86
N GLY A 201 0.78 -11.43 -0.58
CA GLY A 201 0.36 -10.22 0.15
C GLY A 201 -0.78 -9.51 -0.56
N SER A 202 -0.66 -9.28 -1.86
CA SER A 202 -1.72 -8.61 -2.63
C SER A 202 -3.00 -9.43 -2.73
N SER A 203 -2.92 -10.78 -2.75
CA SER A 203 -4.12 -11.63 -2.76
C SER A 203 -4.86 -11.58 -1.42
N ILE A 204 -4.13 -11.62 -0.31
CA ILE A 204 -4.70 -11.44 1.04
C ILE A 204 -5.30 -10.04 1.18
N PHE A 205 -4.60 -9.01 0.70
CA PHE A 205 -5.10 -7.64 0.69
C PHE A 205 -6.43 -7.52 -0.05
N VAL A 206 -6.53 -8.01 -1.28
CA VAL A 206 -7.78 -7.97 -2.06
C VAL A 206 -8.88 -8.77 -1.35
N TYR A 207 -8.56 -9.94 -0.82
CA TYR A 207 -9.51 -10.73 -0.04
C TYR A 207 -10.07 -9.94 1.14
N ALA A 208 -9.21 -9.33 1.94
CA ALA A 208 -9.62 -8.52 3.08
C ALA A 208 -10.49 -7.32 2.65
N MET A 209 -10.11 -6.59 1.60
CA MET A 209 -10.87 -5.43 1.11
C MET A 209 -12.24 -5.83 0.56
N THR A 210 -12.40 -7.04 -0.01
CA THR A 210 -13.67 -7.48 -0.61
C THR A 210 -14.61 -8.18 0.37
N HIS A 211 -14.10 -8.73 1.50
CA HIS A 211 -14.89 -9.53 2.45
C HIS A 211 -15.08 -8.88 3.82
N THR A 212 -14.39 -7.76 4.09
CA THR A 212 -14.45 -7.09 5.39
C THR A 212 -14.71 -5.60 5.19
N ASP A 213 -15.35 -4.93 6.14
CA ASP A 213 -15.54 -3.48 6.10
C ASP A 213 -14.19 -2.75 5.94
N LEU A 214 -14.18 -1.68 5.15
CA LEU A 214 -12.96 -0.87 4.94
C LEU A 214 -12.45 -0.27 6.25
N SER A 215 -13.35 0.07 7.15
CA SER A 215 -13.05 0.58 8.50
C SER A 215 -12.26 -0.40 9.36
N ILE A 216 -12.25 -1.69 9.04
CA ILE A 216 -11.47 -2.73 9.72
C ILE A 216 -10.28 -3.15 8.85
N ALA A 217 -10.51 -3.46 7.59
CA ALA A 217 -9.49 -4.02 6.70
C ALA A 217 -8.33 -3.04 6.43
N THR A 218 -8.63 -1.74 6.27
CA THR A 218 -7.59 -0.76 5.91
C THR A 218 -6.62 -0.43 7.04
N PRO A 219 -7.06 -0.24 8.31
CA PRO A 219 -6.10 -0.07 9.41
C PRO A 219 -5.21 -1.30 9.60
N LEU A 220 -5.76 -2.50 9.47
CA LEU A 220 -4.98 -3.75 9.55
C LEU A 220 -3.94 -3.84 8.40
N ALA A 221 -4.32 -3.48 7.19
CA ALA A 221 -3.38 -3.45 6.06
C ALA A 221 -2.27 -2.40 6.22
N ALA A 222 -2.57 -1.28 6.91
CA ALA A 222 -1.58 -0.22 7.18
C ALA A 222 -0.53 -0.60 8.23
N MET A 223 -0.68 -1.74 8.92
CA MET A 223 0.23 -2.16 10.00
C MET A 223 1.55 -2.76 9.53
N SER A 224 1.86 -2.76 8.25
CA SER A 224 3.13 -3.30 7.72
C SER A 224 4.38 -2.77 8.45
N PRO A 225 4.49 -1.49 8.90
CA PRO A 225 5.63 -1.03 9.69
C PRO A 225 5.77 -1.75 11.05
N LEU A 226 4.67 -2.22 11.63
CA LEU A 226 4.71 -3.00 12.88
C LEU A 226 5.45 -4.32 12.69
N PHE A 227 5.20 -5.02 11.57
CA PHE A 227 5.87 -6.27 11.25
C PHE A 227 7.32 -6.09 10.81
N ALA A 228 7.69 -4.89 10.32
CA ALA A 228 9.07 -4.57 10.00
C ALA A 228 9.98 -4.49 11.24
N VAL A 229 9.43 -4.19 12.43
CA VAL A 229 10.22 -4.07 13.68
C VAL A 229 10.88 -5.37 14.08
N PRO A 230 10.17 -6.51 14.27
CA PRO A 230 10.83 -7.77 14.61
C PRO A 230 11.84 -8.23 13.54
N VAL A 231 11.55 -7.97 12.27
CA VAL A 231 12.49 -8.29 11.17
C VAL A 231 13.75 -7.42 11.28
N GLY A 232 13.61 -6.12 11.56
CA GLY A 232 14.73 -5.21 11.78
C GLY A 232 15.59 -5.58 12.99
N ILE A 233 14.98 -6.06 14.07
CA ILE A 233 15.71 -6.57 15.26
C ILE A 233 16.47 -7.85 14.93
N LEU A 234 15.83 -8.81 14.25
CA LEU A 234 16.42 -10.12 13.94
C LEU A 234 17.54 -10.04 12.90
N LEU A 235 17.37 -9.21 11.88
CA LEU A 235 18.29 -9.13 10.76
C LEU A 235 19.26 -7.94 10.82
N GLY A 236 18.85 -6.84 11.44
CA GLY A 236 19.58 -5.58 11.47
C GLY A 236 20.21 -5.21 12.80
N GLY A 237 19.95 -5.98 13.87
CA GLY A 237 20.46 -5.68 15.22
C GLY A 237 19.90 -4.37 15.80
N GLU A 238 18.75 -3.89 15.33
CA GLU A 238 18.15 -2.66 15.83
C GLU A 238 17.71 -2.85 17.31
N PRO A 239 18.08 -1.94 18.24
CA PRO A 239 17.68 -2.07 19.63
C PRO A 239 16.18 -1.86 19.82
N LEU A 240 15.55 -2.68 20.65
CA LEU A 240 14.18 -2.47 21.09
C LEU A 240 14.18 -1.36 22.16
N ASP A 241 13.81 -0.15 21.75
CA ASP A 241 13.63 0.98 22.66
C ASP A 241 12.21 0.99 23.27
N VAL A 242 12.08 1.51 24.48
CA VAL A 242 10.78 1.65 25.20
C VAL A 242 9.76 2.43 24.34
N ARG A 243 10.19 3.43 23.60
CA ARG A 243 9.32 4.22 22.72
C ARG A 243 8.73 3.37 21.59
N ARG A 244 9.54 2.49 20.99
CA ARG A 244 9.06 1.55 19.95
C ARG A 244 8.05 0.56 20.56
N LEU A 245 8.33 0.05 21.77
CA LEU A 245 7.41 -0.84 22.48
C LEU A 245 6.07 -0.16 22.75
N LEU A 246 6.06 1.09 23.19
CA LEU A 246 4.84 1.86 23.42
C LEU A 246 4.06 2.08 22.13
N ALA A 247 4.71 2.41 21.01
CA ALA A 247 4.07 2.55 19.72
C ALA A 247 3.43 1.24 19.24
N ILE A 248 4.10 0.10 19.48
CA ILE A 248 3.55 -1.24 19.23
C ILE A 248 2.30 -1.48 20.08
N ILE A 249 2.37 -1.20 21.39
CA ILE A 249 1.23 -1.38 22.31
C ILE A 249 0.02 -0.54 21.86
N VAL A 250 0.24 0.73 21.48
CA VAL A 250 -0.83 1.61 20.96
C VAL A 250 -1.45 1.02 19.70
N THR A 251 -0.62 0.53 18.77
CA THR A 251 -1.11 -0.09 17.53
C THR A 251 -1.93 -1.35 17.82
N VAL A 252 -1.42 -2.23 18.69
CA VAL A 252 -2.11 -3.48 19.09
C VAL A 252 -3.42 -3.17 19.83
N ALA A 253 -3.44 -2.18 20.70
CA ALA A 253 -4.67 -1.74 21.35
C ALA A 253 -5.71 -1.26 20.32
N GLY A 254 -5.27 -0.54 19.29
CA GLY A 254 -6.13 -0.16 18.16
C GLY A 254 -6.71 -1.37 17.42
N VAL A 255 -5.90 -2.40 17.17
CA VAL A 255 -6.37 -3.67 16.56
C VAL A 255 -7.42 -4.35 17.43
N VAL A 256 -7.16 -4.47 18.72
CA VAL A 256 -8.12 -5.08 19.66
C VAL A 256 -9.45 -4.32 19.62
N CYS A 257 -9.42 -2.98 19.64
CA CYS A 257 -10.62 -2.17 19.51
C CYS A 257 -11.38 -2.43 18.19
N LEU A 258 -10.66 -2.62 17.09
CA LEU A 258 -11.28 -2.87 15.77
C LEU A 258 -11.92 -4.26 15.67
N VAL A 259 -11.24 -5.28 16.23
CA VAL A 259 -11.70 -6.68 16.12
C VAL A 259 -12.86 -6.98 17.07
N THR A 260 -12.95 -6.23 18.19
CA THR A 260 -14.01 -6.39 19.18
C THR A 260 -15.21 -5.45 18.97
N ALA A 261 -15.19 -4.62 17.94
CA ALA A 261 -16.23 -3.68 17.55
C ALA A 261 -17.21 -4.29 16.55
#